data_b9764756c717d2e3cc4374e476b3d36b
#
_entry.id   b9764756c717d2e3cc4374e476b3d36b
#
_cell.length_a   1.000
_cell.length_b   1.000
_cell.length_c   1.000
_cell.angle_alpha   90.00
_cell.angle_beta   90.00
_cell.angle_gamma   90.00
#
_symmetry.space_group_name_H-M   'P 1'
#
loop_
_entity.id
_entity.type
_entity.pdbx_description
1 polymer ?
#
loop_
_entity_poly.entity_id
_entity_poly.type
_entity_poly.pdbx_seq_one_letter_code
_entity_poly.pdbx_strand_id
1 'polypeptide(L)'
;MLARLNFNADTLRELLEIALPMVISQGAFAVMIFTDRYFMSQIDPVHMAAALGGGVACFFSFSFFSGLFSYANALAAQYLGAEEKHKCARVVIQGWIMTVACFPILAAITFLVSEIFSAMDHDPVQVELERLYYQILMLGIVVTLAKICLSSYFAGIGKSKVVMICDVCGLVLNVPLAYVMVFGHFGFPALGIVGAGISTMVATIFSFLLFLGFFFERTHREEFAVFDAFSLETGILKRFLRLGFPSGVELFLNVAAFNLFLLMFQSYGCLLYTSDAADE
;
A
#
# COMPACT_ATOMS: atom_id res chain seq x y z
N MET A 1 11.97 23.98 32.19
CA MET A 1 10.56 24.10 32.56
C MET A 1 9.84 22.90 31.96
N LEU A 2 9.92 21.72 32.59
CA LEU A 2 9.26 20.49 32.21
C LEU A 2 7.80 20.59 32.69
N ALA A 3 6.91 20.94 31.77
CA ALA A 3 5.48 20.82 32.03
C ALA A 3 5.21 19.35 32.41
N ARG A 4 4.71 19.12 33.63
CA ARG A 4 4.22 17.82 34.08
C ARG A 4 3.15 17.39 33.07
N LEU A 5 3.49 16.43 32.22
CA LEU A 5 2.50 15.68 31.44
C LEU A 5 1.59 14.98 32.46
N ASN A 6 0.49 15.65 32.82
CA ASN A 6 -0.60 14.97 33.51
C ASN A 6 -1.14 13.96 32.51
N PHE A 7 -0.68 12.71 32.60
CA PHE A 7 -1.28 11.58 31.93
C PHE A 7 -2.68 11.39 32.53
N ASN A 8 -3.66 12.07 31.94
CA ASN A 8 -5.04 11.86 32.29
C ASN A 8 -5.51 10.58 31.62
N ALA A 9 -6.15 9.67 32.33
CA ALA A 9 -6.65 8.41 31.80
C ALA A 9 -7.56 8.63 30.57
N ASP A 10 -8.28 9.75 30.52
CA ASP A 10 -9.12 10.13 29.39
C ASP A 10 -8.31 10.43 28.13
N THR A 11 -7.20 11.17 28.25
CA THR A 11 -6.30 11.46 27.11
C THR A 11 -5.63 10.19 26.57
N LEU A 12 -5.26 9.26 27.44
CA LEU A 12 -4.72 7.98 27.04
C LEU A 12 -5.78 7.14 26.30
N ARG A 13 -7.01 7.16 26.77
CA ARG A 13 -8.12 6.46 26.14
C ARG A 13 -8.42 7.01 24.74
N GLU A 14 -8.49 8.34 24.58
CA GLU A 14 -8.68 8.98 23.26
C GLU A 14 -7.55 8.63 22.29
N LEU A 15 -6.30 8.64 22.76
CA LEU A 15 -5.15 8.26 21.95
C LEU A 15 -5.22 6.80 21.52
N LEU A 16 -5.58 5.88 22.42
CA LEU A 16 -5.74 4.47 22.10
C LEU A 16 -6.91 4.20 21.17
N GLU A 17 -8.01 4.94 21.27
CA GLU A 17 -9.15 4.81 20.37
C GLU A 17 -8.80 5.14 18.91
N ILE A 18 -7.79 5.97 18.67
CA ILE A 18 -7.30 6.30 17.33
C ILE A 18 -6.13 5.38 16.94
N ALA A 19 -5.17 5.19 17.84
CA ALA A 19 -3.94 4.46 17.54
C ALA A 19 -4.17 2.95 17.37
N LEU A 20 -4.97 2.33 18.22
CA LEU A 20 -5.19 0.88 18.19
C LEU A 20 -5.80 0.39 16.87
N PRO A 21 -6.84 1.02 16.30
CA PRO A 21 -7.34 0.66 14.99
C PRO A 21 -6.28 0.80 13.87
N MET A 22 -5.42 1.82 13.93
CA MET A 22 -4.35 2.00 12.95
C MET A 22 -3.28 0.90 13.07
N VAL A 23 -2.90 0.51 14.28
CA VAL A 23 -1.97 -0.62 14.52
C VAL A 23 -2.56 -1.92 13.98
N ILE A 24 -3.85 -2.18 14.22
CA ILE A 24 -4.53 -3.38 13.69
C ILE A 24 -4.55 -3.36 12.16
N SER A 25 -4.84 -2.22 11.54
CA SER A 25 -4.81 -2.06 10.07
C SER A 25 -3.42 -2.37 9.50
N GLN A 26 -2.36 -1.82 10.08
CA GLN A 26 -0.98 -2.11 9.67
C GLN A 26 -0.60 -3.58 9.90
N GLY A 27 -1.06 -4.16 11.02
CA GLY A 27 -0.91 -5.58 11.31
C GLY A 27 -1.61 -6.46 10.26
N ALA A 28 -2.82 -6.10 9.84
CA ALA A 28 -3.55 -6.81 8.78
C ALA A 28 -2.76 -6.82 7.46
N PHE A 29 -2.18 -5.68 7.07
CA PHE A 29 -1.33 -5.58 5.89
C PHE A 29 -0.07 -6.46 6.00
N ALA A 30 0.59 -6.47 7.16
CA ALA A 30 1.76 -7.31 7.41
C ALA A 30 1.41 -8.81 7.35
N VAL A 31 0.27 -9.22 7.92
CA VAL A 31 -0.22 -10.61 7.87
C VAL A 31 -0.53 -11.02 6.42
N MET A 32 -1.12 -10.13 5.63
CA MET A 32 -1.40 -10.39 4.21
C MET A 32 -0.10 -10.69 3.44
N ILE A 33 0.92 -9.84 3.57
CA ILE A 33 2.22 -10.04 2.92
C ILE A 33 2.88 -11.34 3.40
N PHE A 34 2.82 -11.63 4.70
CA PHE A 34 3.37 -12.85 5.27
C PHE A 34 2.68 -14.09 4.70
N THR A 35 1.34 -14.07 4.64
CA THR A 35 0.54 -15.20 4.13
C THR A 35 0.84 -15.49 2.67
N ASP A 36 0.90 -14.45 1.83
CA ASP A 36 1.24 -14.61 0.41
C ASP A 36 2.62 -15.29 0.25
N ARG A 37 3.62 -14.84 1.01
CA ARG A 37 4.96 -15.45 0.99
C ARG A 37 5.01 -16.86 1.55
N TYR A 38 4.24 -17.12 2.62
CA TYR A 38 4.10 -18.44 3.19
C TYR A 38 3.49 -19.43 2.18
N PHE A 39 2.45 -19.05 1.44
CA PHE A 39 1.88 -19.89 0.39
C PHE A 39 2.88 -20.14 -0.74
N MET A 40 3.66 -19.14 -1.13
CA MET A 40 4.72 -19.34 -2.14
C MET A 40 5.80 -20.31 -1.67
N SER A 41 6.19 -20.26 -0.39
CA SER A 41 7.18 -21.21 0.16
C SER A 41 6.70 -22.66 0.20
N GLN A 42 5.39 -22.90 0.15
CA GLN A 42 4.82 -24.25 0.07
C GLN A 42 4.84 -24.83 -1.36
N ILE A 43 5.06 -24.00 -2.38
CA ILE A 43 5.18 -24.46 -3.77
C ILE A 43 6.65 -24.88 -4.02
N ASP A 44 7.56 -23.90 -4.01
CA ASP A 44 9.01 -24.13 -4.07
C ASP A 44 9.79 -22.84 -3.69
N PRO A 45 11.11 -22.94 -3.43
CA PRO A 45 11.94 -21.77 -3.08
C PRO A 45 12.00 -20.70 -4.18
N VAL A 46 11.89 -21.05 -5.45
CA VAL A 46 11.96 -20.12 -6.60
C VAL A 46 10.73 -19.22 -6.61
N HIS A 47 9.53 -19.76 -6.37
CA HIS A 47 8.30 -18.97 -6.25
C HIS A 47 8.34 -17.99 -5.07
N MET A 48 8.91 -18.43 -3.94
CA MET A 48 9.09 -17.54 -2.78
C MET A 48 10.06 -16.41 -3.09
N ALA A 49 11.20 -16.69 -3.72
CA ALA A 49 12.19 -15.69 -4.12
C ALA A 49 11.59 -14.71 -5.13
N ALA A 50 10.84 -15.20 -6.12
CA ALA A 50 10.16 -14.37 -7.12
C ALA A 50 9.08 -13.45 -6.51
N ALA A 51 8.28 -13.96 -5.57
CA ALA A 51 7.30 -13.14 -4.86
C ALA A 51 7.97 -12.05 -4.00
N LEU A 52 9.15 -12.34 -3.44
CA LEU A 52 9.93 -11.35 -2.71
C LEU A 52 10.47 -10.27 -3.65
N GLY A 53 11.17 -10.66 -4.71
CA GLY A 53 11.78 -9.75 -5.68
C GLY A 53 10.74 -8.86 -6.38
N GLY A 54 9.71 -9.47 -6.96
CA GLY A 54 8.62 -8.75 -7.62
C GLY A 54 7.82 -7.85 -6.69
N GLY A 55 7.57 -8.28 -5.44
CA GLY A 55 6.87 -7.48 -4.43
C GLY A 55 7.68 -6.27 -3.97
N VAL A 56 8.98 -6.43 -3.73
CA VAL A 56 9.91 -5.34 -3.37
C VAL A 56 10.02 -4.33 -4.50
N ALA A 57 10.20 -4.80 -5.74
CA ALA A 57 10.26 -3.93 -6.91
C ALA A 57 8.95 -3.15 -7.12
N CYS A 58 7.79 -3.80 -6.90
CA CYS A 58 6.49 -3.14 -6.94
C CYS A 58 6.40 -2.03 -5.89
N PHE A 59 6.70 -2.31 -4.63
CA PHE A 59 6.65 -1.32 -3.56
C PHE A 59 7.61 -0.15 -3.81
N PHE A 60 8.83 -0.44 -4.27
CA PHE A 60 9.79 0.59 -4.65
C PHE A 60 9.25 1.49 -5.76
N SER A 61 8.65 0.90 -6.81
CA SER A 61 8.14 1.61 -7.98
C SER A 61 7.04 2.62 -7.64
N PHE A 62 6.18 2.34 -6.66
CA PHE A 62 5.09 3.24 -6.31
C PHE A 62 5.27 3.96 -4.96
N SER A 63 6.37 3.74 -4.23
CA SER A 63 6.61 4.31 -2.90
C SER A 63 6.51 5.84 -2.87
N PHE A 64 7.07 6.52 -3.88
CA PHE A 64 6.93 7.98 -4.02
C PHE A 64 5.46 8.42 -4.06
N PHE A 65 4.66 7.75 -4.89
CA PHE A 65 3.24 8.08 -5.03
C PHE A 65 2.46 7.72 -3.74
N SER A 66 2.81 6.62 -3.09
CA SER A 66 2.22 6.22 -1.80
C SER A 66 2.44 7.31 -0.75
N GLY A 67 3.66 7.81 -0.59
CA GLY A 67 3.98 8.92 0.32
C GLY A 67 3.26 10.21 -0.05
N LEU A 68 3.21 10.54 -1.35
CA LEU A 68 2.47 11.70 -1.85
C LEU A 68 0.98 11.63 -1.47
N PHE A 69 0.30 10.52 -1.76
CA PHE A 69 -1.14 10.35 -1.51
C PHE A 69 -1.47 10.17 -0.02
N SER A 70 -0.55 9.63 0.78
CA SER A 70 -0.71 9.53 2.24
C SER A 70 -0.82 10.92 2.90
N TYR A 71 -0.34 11.98 2.25
CA TYR A 71 -0.48 13.36 2.74
C TYR A 71 -1.93 13.84 2.79
N ALA A 72 -2.87 13.13 2.15
CA ALA A 72 -4.30 13.37 2.32
C ALA A 72 -4.74 13.38 3.79
N ASN A 73 -4.08 12.59 4.64
CA ASN A 73 -4.28 12.57 6.09
C ASN A 73 -4.07 13.97 6.70
N ALA A 74 -2.90 14.56 6.48
CA ALA A 74 -2.56 15.86 7.05
C ALA A 74 -3.45 16.99 6.50
N LEU A 75 -3.80 16.97 5.21
CA LEU A 75 -4.69 17.94 4.61
C LEU A 75 -6.12 17.84 5.15
N ALA A 76 -6.65 16.62 5.25
CA ALA A 76 -7.99 16.39 5.80
C ALA A 76 -8.06 16.84 7.27
N ALA A 77 -7.06 16.51 8.08
CA ALA A 77 -6.97 16.97 9.48
C ALA A 77 -6.89 18.48 9.59
N GLN A 78 -6.13 19.16 8.72
CA GLN A 78 -6.03 20.64 8.72
C GLN A 78 -7.36 21.30 8.37
N TYR A 79 -8.07 20.82 7.33
CA TYR A 79 -9.38 21.37 6.97
C TYR A 79 -10.45 21.07 8.02
N LEU A 80 -10.40 19.89 8.63
CA LEU A 80 -11.30 19.54 9.74
C LEU A 80 -11.07 20.47 10.94
N GLY A 81 -9.82 20.71 11.34
CA GLY A 81 -9.45 21.61 12.43
C GLY A 81 -9.76 23.08 12.14
N ALA A 82 -9.86 23.46 10.86
CA ALA A 82 -10.31 24.79 10.43
C ALA A 82 -11.85 24.90 10.29
N GLU A 83 -12.59 23.86 10.66
CA GLU A 83 -14.05 23.75 10.50
C GLU A 83 -14.54 23.77 9.03
N GLU A 84 -13.63 23.60 8.07
CA GLU A 84 -13.92 23.58 6.62
C GLU A 84 -14.22 22.16 6.12
N LYS A 85 -15.21 21.49 6.74
CA LYS A 85 -15.53 20.07 6.47
C LYS A 85 -15.76 19.76 4.99
N HIS A 86 -16.37 20.67 4.23
CA HIS A 86 -16.61 20.51 2.80
C HIS A 86 -15.33 20.40 1.97
N LYS A 87 -14.19 20.96 2.45
CA LYS A 87 -12.90 20.84 1.80
C LYS A 87 -12.23 19.50 2.09
N CYS A 88 -12.58 18.83 3.17
CA CYS A 88 -12.04 17.52 3.50
C CYS A 88 -12.34 16.48 2.40
N ALA A 89 -13.59 16.40 1.95
CA ALA A 89 -13.97 15.48 0.85
C ALA A 89 -13.30 15.86 -0.47
N ARG A 90 -13.09 17.15 -0.73
CA ARG A 90 -12.38 17.63 -1.94
C ARG A 90 -10.95 17.15 -2.01
N VAL A 91 -10.27 16.96 -0.88
CA VAL A 91 -8.91 16.38 -0.85
C VAL A 91 -8.90 14.99 -1.51
N VAL A 92 -9.90 14.15 -1.22
CA VAL A 92 -10.02 12.81 -1.83
C VAL A 92 -10.19 12.90 -3.34
N ILE A 93 -11.09 13.77 -3.80
CA ILE A 93 -11.37 13.92 -5.24
C ILE A 93 -10.14 14.45 -5.99
N GLN A 94 -9.41 15.44 -5.41
CA GLN A 94 -8.15 15.90 -6.00
C GLN A 94 -7.10 14.78 -6.02
N GLY A 95 -7.01 13.96 -4.97
CA GLY A 95 -6.15 12.79 -4.92
C GLY A 95 -6.48 11.78 -6.03
N TRP A 96 -7.75 11.50 -6.29
CA TRP A 96 -8.15 10.59 -7.37
C TRP A 96 -7.85 11.15 -8.76
N ILE A 97 -8.09 12.46 -8.97
CA ILE A 97 -7.70 13.12 -10.22
C ILE A 97 -6.19 12.99 -10.45
N MET A 98 -5.39 13.21 -9.40
CA MET A 98 -3.93 13.03 -9.46
C MET A 98 -3.56 11.57 -9.73
N THR A 99 -4.24 10.60 -9.12
CA THR A 99 -3.98 9.17 -9.34
C THR A 99 -4.17 8.81 -10.82
N VAL A 100 -5.26 9.28 -11.44
CA VAL A 100 -5.50 9.08 -12.88
C VAL A 100 -4.43 9.80 -13.72
N ALA A 101 -4.04 11.03 -13.34
CA ALA A 101 -3.02 11.79 -14.05
C ALA A 101 -1.62 11.15 -13.94
N CYS A 102 -1.31 10.42 -12.85
CA CYS A 102 -0.06 9.70 -12.67
C CYS A 102 -0.03 8.35 -13.42
N PHE A 103 -1.16 7.86 -13.94
CA PHE A 103 -1.21 6.55 -14.59
C PHE A 103 -0.20 6.38 -15.74
N PRO A 104 0.00 7.33 -16.67
CA PRO A 104 1.00 7.19 -17.73
C PRO A 104 2.43 7.03 -17.19
N ILE A 105 2.75 7.74 -16.10
CA ILE A 105 4.07 7.67 -15.45
C ILE A 105 4.26 6.28 -14.83
N LEU A 106 3.23 5.78 -14.13
CA LEU A 106 3.25 4.45 -13.51
C LEU A 106 3.35 3.34 -14.58
N ALA A 107 2.65 3.48 -15.70
CA ALA A 107 2.76 2.56 -16.83
C ALA A 107 4.16 2.55 -17.44
N ALA A 108 4.79 3.73 -17.61
CA ALA A 108 6.18 3.82 -18.07
C ALA A 108 7.16 3.19 -17.08
N ILE A 109 6.99 3.42 -15.78
CA ILE A 109 7.79 2.77 -14.72
C ILE A 109 7.62 1.25 -14.79
N THR A 110 6.38 0.78 -14.94
CA THR A 110 6.10 -0.67 -15.05
C THR A 110 6.83 -1.29 -16.23
N PHE A 111 6.82 -0.64 -17.38
CA PHE A 111 7.53 -1.11 -18.55
C PHE A 111 9.05 -1.14 -18.31
N LEU A 112 9.63 -0.04 -17.83
CA LEU A 112 11.08 0.06 -17.59
C LEU A 112 11.58 -0.97 -16.56
N VAL A 113 10.89 -1.11 -15.43
CA VAL A 113 11.27 -2.07 -14.39
C VAL A 113 11.09 -3.52 -14.88
N SER A 114 10.07 -3.80 -15.68
CA SER A 114 9.89 -5.13 -16.30
C SER A 114 11.06 -5.51 -17.21
N GLU A 115 11.69 -4.56 -17.90
CA GLU A 115 12.88 -4.81 -18.71
C GLU A 115 14.15 -5.00 -17.84
N ILE A 116 14.22 -4.31 -16.69
CA ILE A 116 15.35 -4.48 -15.75
C ILE A 116 15.41 -5.90 -15.21
N PHE A 117 14.27 -6.56 -14.92
CA PHE A 117 14.26 -7.98 -14.51
C PHE A 117 14.95 -8.89 -15.53
N SER A 118 14.78 -8.62 -16.81
CA SER A 118 15.41 -9.38 -17.89
C SER A 118 16.94 -9.18 -17.97
N ALA A 119 17.46 -8.12 -17.35
CA ALA A 119 18.90 -7.83 -17.28
C ALA A 119 19.54 -8.31 -15.97
N MET A 120 18.76 -8.87 -15.04
CA MET A 120 19.28 -9.47 -13.81
C MET A 120 19.85 -10.87 -14.10
N ASP A 121 20.97 -11.19 -13.45
CA ASP A 121 21.65 -12.50 -13.58
C ASP A 121 21.01 -13.54 -12.64
N HIS A 122 19.67 -13.64 -12.68
CA HIS A 122 18.90 -14.64 -11.95
C HIS A 122 18.55 -15.83 -12.86
N ASP A 123 18.11 -16.93 -12.25
CA ASP A 123 17.57 -18.05 -13.00
C ASP A 123 16.42 -17.60 -13.93
N PRO A 124 16.40 -18.00 -15.21
CA PRO A 124 15.39 -17.58 -16.19
C PRO A 124 13.95 -17.81 -15.73
N VAL A 125 13.68 -18.89 -14.99
CA VAL A 125 12.35 -19.20 -14.46
C VAL A 125 11.98 -18.19 -13.36
N GLN A 126 12.93 -17.86 -12.49
CA GLN A 126 12.71 -16.86 -11.44
C GLN A 126 12.41 -15.47 -12.03
N VAL A 127 13.19 -15.05 -13.05
CA VAL A 127 13.00 -13.76 -13.73
C VAL A 127 11.60 -13.65 -14.34
N GLU A 128 11.12 -14.71 -15.00
CA GLU A 128 9.78 -14.73 -15.59
C GLU A 128 8.69 -14.60 -14.52
N LEU A 129 8.82 -15.32 -13.41
CA LEU A 129 7.88 -15.25 -12.29
C LEU A 129 7.90 -13.89 -11.58
N GLU A 130 9.09 -13.31 -11.36
CA GLU A 130 9.25 -11.95 -10.79
C GLU A 130 8.56 -10.90 -11.65
N ARG A 131 8.83 -10.92 -12.96
CA ARG A 131 8.24 -10.02 -13.95
C ARG A 131 6.72 -10.14 -13.99
N LEU A 132 6.20 -11.36 -14.04
CA LEU A 132 4.77 -11.63 -14.09
C LEU A 132 4.06 -11.15 -12.83
N TYR A 133 4.59 -11.47 -11.65
CA TYR A 133 4.04 -11.04 -10.38
C TYR A 133 4.05 -9.52 -10.23
N TYR A 134 5.17 -8.88 -10.57
CA TYR A 134 5.31 -7.44 -10.60
C TYR A 134 4.27 -6.77 -11.49
N GLN A 135 4.08 -7.26 -12.72
CA GLN A 135 3.11 -6.71 -13.68
C GLN A 135 1.66 -6.83 -13.18
N ILE A 136 1.30 -7.97 -12.56
CA ILE A 136 -0.03 -8.17 -11.97
C ILE A 136 -0.28 -7.16 -10.85
N LEU A 137 0.68 -6.97 -9.93
CA LEU A 137 0.55 -6.00 -8.86
C LEU A 137 0.44 -4.56 -9.38
N MET A 138 1.25 -4.20 -10.39
CA MET A 138 1.23 -2.88 -11.00
C MET A 138 -0.03 -2.60 -11.80
N LEU A 139 -0.71 -3.63 -12.32
CA LEU A 139 -2.03 -3.48 -12.95
C LEU A 139 -3.07 -2.93 -11.97
N GLY A 140 -3.00 -3.33 -10.71
CA GLY A 140 -3.88 -2.86 -9.63
C GLY A 140 -3.46 -1.54 -8.98
N ILE A 141 -2.35 -0.94 -9.41
CA ILE A 141 -1.71 0.17 -8.67
C ILE A 141 -2.58 1.42 -8.57
N VAL A 142 -3.36 1.75 -9.59
CA VAL A 142 -4.27 2.90 -9.59
C VAL A 142 -5.31 2.76 -8.48
N VAL A 143 -5.89 1.56 -8.33
CA VAL A 143 -6.86 1.27 -7.26
C VAL A 143 -6.17 1.33 -5.90
N THR A 144 -4.96 0.81 -5.80
CA THR A 144 -4.16 0.85 -4.57
C THR A 144 -3.89 2.29 -4.12
N LEU A 145 -3.48 3.19 -5.03
CA LEU A 145 -3.24 4.59 -4.72
C LEU A 145 -4.53 5.34 -4.37
N ALA A 146 -5.63 5.06 -5.07
CA ALA A 146 -6.93 5.62 -4.74
C ALA A 146 -7.43 5.16 -3.36
N LYS A 147 -7.19 3.88 -3.00
CA LYS A 147 -7.45 3.34 -1.67
C LYS A 147 -6.58 4.03 -0.61
N ILE A 148 -5.28 4.21 -0.85
CA ILE A 148 -4.36 4.91 0.07
C ILE A 148 -4.86 6.32 0.35
N CYS A 149 -5.32 7.05 -0.66
CA CYS A 149 -5.89 8.38 -0.50
C CYS A 149 -7.12 8.38 0.43
N LEU A 150 -8.06 7.43 0.23
CA LEU A 150 -9.25 7.28 1.09
C LEU A 150 -8.89 6.86 2.51
N SER A 151 -8.02 5.86 2.67
CA SER A 151 -7.55 5.41 3.97
C SER A 151 -6.92 6.54 4.76
N SER A 152 -6.02 7.31 4.11
CA SER A 152 -5.37 8.48 4.68
C SER A 152 -6.36 9.58 5.04
N TYR A 153 -7.37 9.81 4.21
CA TYR A 153 -8.46 10.74 4.49
C TYR A 153 -9.23 10.35 5.75
N PHE A 154 -9.70 9.08 5.85
CA PHE A 154 -10.44 8.61 7.02
C PHE A 154 -9.60 8.66 8.29
N ALA A 155 -8.31 8.34 8.21
CA ALA A 155 -7.39 8.52 9.33
C ALA A 155 -7.26 9.99 9.74
N GLY A 156 -7.17 10.90 8.77
CA GLY A 156 -7.04 12.36 9.01
C GLY A 156 -8.25 13.01 9.66
N ILE A 157 -9.45 12.50 9.38
CA ILE A 157 -10.68 12.98 10.04
C ILE A 157 -11.00 12.23 11.34
N GLY A 158 -10.06 11.41 11.86
CA GLY A 158 -10.22 10.67 13.11
C GLY A 158 -11.09 9.40 13.03
N LYS A 159 -11.53 8.99 11.83
CA LYS A 159 -12.34 7.78 11.63
C LYS A 159 -11.46 6.53 11.41
N SER A 160 -10.43 6.34 12.24
CA SER A 160 -9.48 5.22 12.14
C SER A 160 -10.13 3.84 12.22
N LYS A 161 -11.30 3.70 12.87
CA LYS A 161 -12.09 2.45 12.90
C LYS A 161 -12.55 2.03 11.52
N VAL A 162 -12.90 2.98 10.64
CA VAL A 162 -13.27 2.68 9.25
C VAL A 162 -12.07 2.08 8.50
N VAL A 163 -10.89 2.66 8.70
CA VAL A 163 -9.64 2.15 8.10
C VAL A 163 -9.40 0.70 8.52
N MET A 164 -9.44 0.44 9.83
CA MET A 164 -9.27 -0.90 10.38
C MET A 164 -10.28 -1.90 9.80
N ILE A 165 -11.56 -1.55 9.76
CA ILE A 165 -12.61 -2.45 9.25
C ILE A 165 -12.35 -2.78 7.78
N CYS A 166 -12.09 -1.78 6.93
CA CYS A 166 -11.86 -2.00 5.50
C CYS A 166 -10.61 -2.85 5.23
N ASP A 167 -9.52 -2.62 5.97
CA ASP A 167 -8.27 -3.35 5.77
C ASP A 167 -8.35 -4.77 6.34
N VAL A 168 -8.98 -4.98 7.50
CA VAL A 168 -9.21 -6.32 8.07
C VAL A 168 -10.15 -7.14 7.18
N CYS A 169 -11.23 -6.54 6.66
CA CYS A 169 -12.11 -7.23 5.71
C CYS A 169 -11.36 -7.60 4.41
N GLY A 170 -10.47 -6.73 3.93
CA GLY A 170 -9.59 -7.03 2.81
C GLY A 170 -8.68 -8.23 3.08
N LEU A 171 -8.04 -8.29 4.26
CA LEU A 171 -7.23 -9.43 4.70
C LEU A 171 -8.05 -10.72 4.77
N VAL A 172 -9.22 -10.67 5.43
CA VAL A 172 -10.11 -11.84 5.61
C VAL A 172 -10.58 -12.41 4.26
N LEU A 173 -10.75 -11.56 3.25
CA LEU A 173 -11.01 -12.01 1.88
C LEU A 173 -9.75 -12.52 1.18
N ASN A 174 -8.60 -11.84 1.33
CA ASN A 174 -7.37 -12.19 0.66
C ASN A 174 -6.91 -13.61 1.00
N VAL A 175 -6.82 -13.95 2.28
CA VAL A 175 -6.23 -15.24 2.74
C VAL A 175 -6.92 -16.46 2.12
N PRO A 176 -8.24 -16.65 2.21
CA PRO A 176 -8.89 -17.80 1.60
C PRO A 176 -8.86 -17.75 0.07
N LEU A 177 -8.94 -16.57 -0.53
CA LEU A 177 -8.88 -16.40 -1.97
C LEU A 177 -7.47 -16.77 -2.51
N ALA A 178 -6.42 -16.32 -1.84
CA ALA A 178 -5.04 -16.68 -2.16
C ALA A 178 -4.84 -18.19 -2.04
N TYR A 179 -5.31 -18.82 -0.97
CA TYR A 179 -5.23 -20.27 -0.81
C TYR A 179 -5.90 -21.02 -1.97
N VAL A 180 -7.11 -20.61 -2.35
CA VAL A 180 -7.87 -21.24 -3.43
C VAL A 180 -7.16 -21.07 -4.78
N MET A 181 -6.68 -19.86 -5.09
CA MET A 181 -6.10 -19.54 -6.40
C MET A 181 -4.67 -20.04 -6.54
N VAL A 182 -3.90 -20.05 -5.47
CA VAL A 182 -2.51 -20.53 -5.49
C VAL A 182 -2.46 -22.05 -5.66
N PHE A 183 -3.25 -22.79 -4.86
CA PHE A 183 -3.19 -24.25 -4.84
C PHE A 183 -4.23 -24.95 -5.73
N GLY A 184 -5.18 -24.21 -6.32
CA GLY A 184 -6.15 -24.77 -7.25
C GLY A 184 -7.26 -25.58 -6.57
N HIS A 185 -7.89 -25.01 -5.54
CA HIS A 185 -9.01 -25.66 -4.87
C HIS A 185 -10.37 -25.21 -5.42
N PHE A 186 -11.43 -25.94 -5.08
CA PHE A 186 -12.82 -25.64 -5.47
C PHE A 186 -13.07 -25.49 -6.99
N GLY A 187 -12.29 -26.19 -7.82
CA GLY A 187 -12.43 -26.16 -9.28
C GLY A 187 -11.65 -25.06 -10.00
N PHE A 188 -10.90 -24.25 -9.26
CA PHE A 188 -9.95 -23.30 -9.85
C PHE A 188 -8.66 -24.03 -10.22
N PRO A 189 -7.98 -23.64 -11.33
CA PRO A 189 -6.66 -24.13 -11.63
C PRO A 189 -5.62 -23.63 -10.62
N ALA A 190 -4.58 -24.40 -10.35
CA ALA A 190 -3.45 -23.95 -9.54
C ALA A 190 -2.66 -22.88 -10.30
N LEU A 191 -2.82 -21.62 -9.92
CA LEU A 191 -2.20 -20.47 -10.58
C LEU A 191 -0.85 -20.07 -9.96
N GLY A 192 -0.46 -20.66 -8.84
CA GLY A 192 0.79 -20.34 -8.16
C GLY A 192 0.93 -18.84 -7.86
N ILE A 193 2.04 -18.23 -8.27
CA ILE A 193 2.35 -16.83 -8.02
C ILE A 193 1.34 -15.85 -8.67
N VAL A 194 0.78 -16.23 -9.82
CA VAL A 194 -0.28 -15.46 -10.47
C VAL A 194 -1.53 -15.40 -9.59
N GLY A 195 -1.87 -16.54 -8.97
CA GLY A 195 -2.97 -16.64 -8.02
C GLY A 195 -2.80 -15.71 -6.81
N ALA A 196 -1.59 -15.61 -6.26
CA ALA A 196 -1.26 -14.68 -5.18
C ALA A 196 -1.42 -13.21 -5.60
N GLY A 197 -0.91 -12.84 -6.78
CA GLY A 197 -1.06 -11.49 -7.32
C GLY A 197 -2.53 -11.10 -7.56
N ILE A 198 -3.31 -11.99 -8.16
CA ILE A 198 -4.73 -11.74 -8.44
C ILE A 198 -5.54 -11.65 -7.14
N SER A 199 -5.30 -12.53 -6.17
CA SER A 199 -6.01 -12.49 -4.87
C SER A 199 -5.75 -11.17 -4.12
N THR A 200 -4.50 -10.69 -4.14
CA THR A 200 -4.12 -9.40 -3.55
C THR A 200 -4.80 -8.23 -4.26
N MET A 201 -4.87 -8.26 -5.61
CA MET A 201 -5.57 -7.24 -6.37
C MET A 201 -7.08 -7.24 -6.08
N VAL A 202 -7.73 -8.41 -6.05
CA VAL A 202 -9.16 -8.54 -5.75
C VAL A 202 -9.46 -8.07 -4.33
N ALA A 203 -8.65 -8.43 -3.35
CA ALA A 203 -8.80 -7.98 -1.96
C ALA A 203 -8.62 -6.45 -1.82
N THR A 204 -7.69 -5.86 -2.58
CA THR A 204 -7.49 -4.41 -2.63
C THR A 204 -8.69 -3.70 -3.23
N ILE A 205 -9.24 -4.21 -4.34
CA ILE A 205 -10.47 -3.69 -4.96
C ILE A 205 -11.65 -3.79 -3.97
N PHE A 206 -11.80 -4.92 -3.31
CA PHE A 206 -12.85 -5.11 -2.31
C PHE A 206 -12.73 -4.13 -1.14
N SER A 207 -11.52 -3.99 -0.57
CA SER A 207 -11.26 -3.01 0.49
C SER A 207 -11.56 -1.57 0.00
N PHE A 208 -11.17 -1.22 -1.22
CA PHE A 208 -11.47 0.08 -1.83
C PHE A 208 -12.98 0.31 -1.97
N LEU A 209 -13.74 -0.69 -2.40
CA LEU A 209 -15.20 -0.60 -2.51
C LEU A 209 -15.86 -0.43 -1.13
N LEU A 210 -15.35 -1.06 -0.07
CA LEU A 210 -15.80 -0.82 1.29
C LEU A 210 -15.53 0.63 1.73
N PHE A 211 -14.33 1.15 1.46
CA PHE A 211 -14.03 2.56 1.72
C PHE A 211 -14.96 3.50 0.97
N LEU A 212 -15.30 3.20 -0.30
CA LEU A 212 -16.28 3.95 -1.08
C LEU A 212 -17.66 3.89 -0.43
N GLY A 213 -18.08 2.72 0.07
CA GLY A 213 -19.34 2.56 0.81
C GLY A 213 -19.42 3.51 1.99
N PHE A 214 -18.38 3.56 2.84
CA PHE A 214 -18.30 4.50 3.96
C PHE A 214 -18.19 5.97 3.51
N PHE A 215 -17.51 6.26 2.41
CA PHE A 215 -17.37 7.61 1.88
C PHE A 215 -18.69 8.18 1.36
N PHE A 216 -19.53 7.32 0.74
CA PHE A 216 -20.85 7.69 0.24
C PHE A 216 -22.00 7.41 1.21
N GLU A 217 -21.71 6.90 2.41
CA GLU A 217 -22.71 6.74 3.46
C GLU A 217 -23.46 8.05 3.70
N ARG A 218 -24.78 7.98 3.89
CA ARG A 218 -25.65 9.16 3.96
C ARG A 218 -25.18 10.18 4.99
N THR A 219 -24.88 9.74 6.21
CA THR A 219 -24.43 10.63 7.29
C THR A 219 -23.11 11.32 6.95
N HIS A 220 -22.15 10.55 6.43
CA HIS A 220 -20.85 11.08 6.04
C HIS A 220 -20.94 12.04 4.85
N ARG A 221 -21.72 11.68 3.86
CA ARG A 221 -21.96 12.46 2.65
C ARG A 221 -22.59 13.83 2.94
N GLU A 222 -23.59 13.87 3.85
CA GLU A 222 -24.24 15.12 4.27
C GLU A 222 -23.31 15.98 5.12
N GLU A 223 -22.53 15.37 6.03
CA GLU A 223 -21.60 16.06 6.92
C GLU A 223 -20.45 16.74 6.16
N PHE A 224 -19.89 16.08 5.14
CA PHE A 224 -18.71 16.55 4.39
C PHE A 224 -19.02 17.06 2.98
N ALA A 225 -20.31 17.21 2.62
CA ALA A 225 -20.76 17.66 1.31
C ALA A 225 -20.06 16.94 0.14
N VAL A 226 -20.03 15.60 0.20
CA VAL A 226 -19.24 14.76 -0.71
C VAL A 226 -19.62 14.97 -2.18
N PHE A 227 -20.90 15.18 -2.50
CA PHE A 227 -21.32 15.41 -3.89
C PHE A 227 -20.86 16.76 -4.44
N ASP A 228 -20.72 17.77 -3.59
CA ASP A 228 -20.20 19.09 -3.99
C ASP A 228 -18.66 19.10 -4.14
N ALA A 229 -18.02 17.99 -3.74
CA ALA A 229 -16.58 17.84 -3.83
C ALA A 229 -16.10 17.43 -5.24
N PHE A 230 -16.98 16.93 -6.13
CA PHE A 230 -16.64 16.49 -7.49
C PHE A 230 -16.37 17.67 -8.43
N SER A 231 -15.41 18.49 -8.07
CA SER A 231 -14.93 19.60 -8.89
C SER A 231 -13.40 19.71 -8.81
N LEU A 232 -12.78 20.12 -9.92
CA LEU A 232 -11.35 20.40 -9.93
C LEU A 232 -11.09 21.71 -9.17
N GLU A 233 -10.44 21.63 -8.02
CA GLU A 233 -10.02 22.79 -7.23
C GLU A 233 -8.50 22.93 -7.25
N THR A 234 -8.01 23.77 -8.14
CA THR A 234 -6.56 23.96 -8.36
C THR A 234 -5.82 24.43 -7.11
N GLY A 235 -6.50 25.13 -6.21
CA GLY A 235 -5.92 25.56 -4.92
C GLY A 235 -5.58 24.39 -4.00
N ILE A 236 -6.51 23.46 -3.82
CA ILE A 236 -6.32 22.24 -3.02
C ILE A 236 -5.32 21.33 -3.72
N LEU A 237 -5.45 21.14 -5.03
CA LEU A 237 -4.54 20.32 -5.83
C LEU A 237 -3.08 20.79 -5.72
N LYS A 238 -2.84 22.11 -5.90
CA LYS A 238 -1.51 22.70 -5.76
C LYS A 238 -0.95 22.56 -4.35
N ARG A 239 -1.80 22.74 -3.33
CA ARG A 239 -1.41 22.56 -1.93
C ARG A 239 -1.07 21.11 -1.65
N PHE A 240 -1.87 20.16 -2.14
CA PHE A 240 -1.63 18.72 -2.02
C PHE A 240 -0.28 18.34 -2.66
N LEU A 241 -0.03 18.75 -3.91
CA LEU A 241 1.25 18.50 -4.59
C LEU A 241 2.41 19.13 -3.84
N ARG A 242 2.31 20.41 -3.46
CA ARG A 242 3.42 21.13 -2.82
C ARG A 242 3.83 20.51 -1.48
N LEU A 243 2.86 20.06 -0.69
CA LEU A 243 3.10 19.53 0.65
C LEU A 243 3.27 18.02 0.67
N GLY A 244 2.61 17.29 -0.25
CA GLY A 244 2.74 15.84 -0.39
C GLY A 244 4.02 15.43 -1.12
N PHE A 245 4.57 16.27 -2.01
CA PHE A 245 5.80 15.94 -2.74
C PHE A 245 6.98 15.62 -1.81
N PRO A 246 7.30 16.43 -0.79
CA PRO A 246 8.34 16.09 0.18
C PRO A 246 8.08 14.75 0.90
N SER A 247 6.83 14.47 1.27
CA SER A 247 6.44 13.20 1.89
C SER A 247 6.65 12.01 0.95
N GLY A 248 6.36 12.20 -0.34
CA GLY A 248 6.66 11.20 -1.37
C GLY A 248 8.16 10.93 -1.51
N VAL A 249 8.98 12.00 -1.56
CA VAL A 249 10.44 11.87 -1.61
C VAL A 249 10.98 11.19 -0.36
N GLU A 250 10.48 11.55 0.81
CA GLU A 250 10.88 10.95 2.09
C GLU A 250 10.63 9.44 2.08
N LEU A 251 9.42 9.00 1.74
CA LEU A 251 9.10 7.57 1.71
C LEU A 251 9.93 6.85 0.64
N PHE A 252 10.09 7.43 -0.55
CA PHE A 252 10.93 6.85 -1.60
C PHE A 252 12.38 6.66 -1.14
N LEU A 253 12.98 7.68 -0.53
CA LEU A 253 14.36 7.58 -0.02
C LEU A 253 14.50 6.56 1.10
N ASN A 254 13.52 6.47 2.01
CA ASN A 254 13.50 5.45 3.06
C ASN A 254 13.45 4.03 2.46
N VAL A 255 12.59 3.81 1.48
CA VAL A 255 12.49 2.52 0.79
C VAL A 255 13.75 2.23 -0.01
N ALA A 256 14.31 3.22 -0.70
CA ALA A 256 15.58 3.08 -1.43
C ALA A 256 16.74 2.72 -0.50
N ALA A 257 16.88 3.40 0.63
CA ALA A 257 17.92 3.12 1.60
C ALA A 257 17.79 1.71 2.19
N PHE A 258 16.55 1.29 2.50
CA PHE A 258 16.29 -0.06 3.00
C PHE A 258 16.63 -1.14 1.97
N ASN A 259 16.27 -0.93 0.69
CA ASN A 259 16.62 -1.86 -0.38
C ASN A 259 18.14 -1.93 -0.62
N LEU A 260 18.83 -0.79 -0.60
CA LEU A 260 20.30 -0.75 -0.66
C LEU A 260 20.92 -1.54 0.49
N PHE A 261 20.43 -1.36 1.71
CA PHE A 261 20.89 -2.12 2.88
C PHE A 261 20.70 -3.63 2.67
N LEU A 262 19.54 -4.06 2.17
CA LEU A 262 19.27 -5.48 1.87
C LEU A 262 20.25 -6.03 0.82
N LEU A 263 20.51 -5.28 -0.26
CA LEU A 263 21.45 -5.69 -1.30
C LEU A 263 22.87 -5.81 -0.75
N MET A 264 23.33 -4.86 0.06
CA MET A 264 24.63 -4.93 0.72
C MET A 264 24.71 -6.15 1.64
N PHE A 265 23.66 -6.41 2.45
CA PHE A 265 23.63 -7.54 3.36
C PHE A 265 23.70 -8.88 2.61
N GLN A 266 22.97 -9.01 1.48
CA GLN A 266 23.02 -10.20 0.63
C GLN A 266 24.42 -10.41 0.01
N SER A 267 25.09 -9.34 -0.40
CA SER A 267 26.45 -9.43 -0.96
C SER A 267 27.48 -9.90 0.07
N TYR A 268 27.38 -9.48 1.32
CA TYR A 268 28.23 -9.95 2.41
C TYR A 268 27.91 -11.39 2.83
N GLY A 269 26.64 -11.78 2.86
CA GLY A 269 26.23 -13.15 3.17
C GLY A 269 26.70 -14.17 2.14
N CYS A 270 26.70 -13.78 0.87
CA CYS A 270 27.24 -14.63 -0.20
C CYS A 270 28.76 -14.81 -0.09
N LEU A 271 29.50 -13.79 0.32
CA LEU A 271 30.95 -13.87 0.54
C LEU A 271 31.33 -14.78 1.73
N LEU A 272 30.56 -14.79 2.81
CA LEU A 272 30.76 -15.69 3.94
C LEU A 272 30.51 -17.16 3.55
N TYR A 273 29.46 -17.42 2.77
CA TYR A 273 29.15 -18.79 2.32
C TYR A 273 30.19 -19.36 1.36
N THR A 274 30.78 -18.51 0.48
CA THR A 274 31.86 -18.93 -0.44
C THR A 274 33.19 -19.10 0.28
N SER A 275 33.45 -18.35 1.37
CA SER A 275 34.65 -18.51 2.18
C SER A 275 34.63 -19.84 2.97
N ASP A 276 33.49 -20.17 3.61
CA ASP A 276 33.35 -21.42 4.36
C ASP A 276 33.39 -22.65 3.46
N ALA A 277 32.88 -22.53 2.21
CA ALA A 277 32.95 -23.62 1.21
C ALA A 277 34.34 -23.80 0.56
N ALA A 278 35.23 -22.82 0.72
CA ALA A 278 36.61 -22.90 0.22
C ALA A 278 37.59 -23.42 1.29
N ASP A 279 37.16 -23.45 2.56
CA ASP A 279 37.94 -23.95 3.70
C ASP A 279 37.59 -25.41 4.08
N GLU A 280 36.60 -26.06 3.43
CA GLU A 280 36.29 -27.50 3.45
C GLU A 280 36.84 -28.23 2.19
#